data_cf94e734dcb80f0588e79de1b1c34ca6
#
_entry.id   cf94e734dcb80f0588e79de1b1c34ca6
#
_cell.length_a   1.000
_cell.length_b   1.000
_cell.length_c   1.000
_cell.angle_alpha   90.00
_cell.angle_beta   90.00
_cell.angle_gamma   90.00
#
_symmetry.space_group_name_H-M   'P 1'
#
loop_
_entity.id
_entity.type
_entity.pdbx_description
1 polymer ?
#
loop_
_entity_poly.entity_id
_entity_poly.type
_entity_poly.pdbx_seq_one_letter_code
_entity_poly.pdbx_strand_id
1 'polypeptide(L)'
;VYDNCWDFVGEGVHALFMDIDSEVVGKNFLYMLTEDKYAAMLKDAFNALPADEQAYFQPTIDEMESEASDLGLGADGKYALAWIKLWVGSYNAQTDDGPICNTLVTDSATDQCGLLVYNKFRSVEESAGVSVNNVKVAAYQDGYQGIGGYGYCHYLFVTDNSPLPWTACAFIAYMTCTEDGYSA
;
A
#
# COMPACT_ATOMS: atom_id res chain seq x y z
N VAL A 1 -6.44 16.89 -0.99
CA VAL A 1 -6.19 16.24 0.31
C VAL A 1 -6.65 14.81 0.15
N TYR A 2 -5.82 13.84 0.52
CA TYR A 2 -6.16 12.41 0.47
C TYR A 2 -6.66 12.01 1.87
N ASP A 3 -7.95 12.05 2.11
CA ASP A 3 -8.58 11.67 3.39
C ASP A 3 -9.47 10.42 3.29
N ASN A 4 -9.59 9.88 2.08
CA ASN A 4 -10.28 8.63 1.79
C ASN A 4 -9.42 7.72 0.89
N CYS A 5 -9.48 6.41 1.09
CA CYS A 5 -8.73 5.48 0.24
C CYS A 5 -9.15 5.49 -1.24
N TRP A 6 -10.34 5.97 -1.58
CA TRP A 6 -10.79 6.14 -2.95
C TRP A 6 -10.16 7.35 -3.65
N ASP A 7 -9.62 8.32 -2.92
CA ASP A 7 -8.90 9.47 -3.50
C ASP A 7 -7.68 9.02 -4.31
N PHE A 8 -7.07 7.89 -3.93
CA PHE A 8 -5.89 7.34 -4.62
C PHE A 8 -6.21 6.73 -5.99
N VAL A 9 -7.47 6.53 -6.31
CA VAL A 9 -7.97 6.00 -7.59
C VAL A 9 -8.97 6.96 -8.27
N GLY A 10 -8.99 8.20 -7.81
CA GLY A 10 -9.84 9.27 -8.36
C GLY A 10 -9.45 9.70 -9.77
N GLU A 11 -10.28 10.52 -10.38
CA GLU A 11 -10.06 11.04 -11.74
C GLU A 11 -8.72 11.79 -11.85
N GLY A 12 -7.89 11.37 -12.80
CA GLY A 12 -6.59 11.99 -13.05
C GLY A 12 -5.50 11.69 -12.03
N VAL A 13 -5.78 10.83 -11.03
CA VAL A 13 -4.78 10.41 -10.07
C VAL A 13 -3.96 9.24 -10.62
N HIS A 14 -2.63 9.39 -10.59
CA HIS A 14 -1.68 8.37 -11.02
C HIS A 14 -0.70 8.09 -9.89
N ALA A 15 -1.15 7.32 -8.89
CA ALA A 15 -0.37 7.01 -7.71
C ALA A 15 0.94 6.28 -8.07
N LEU A 16 2.04 6.67 -7.46
CA LEU A 16 3.33 5.99 -7.62
C LEU A 16 3.27 4.63 -6.91
N PHE A 17 3.60 3.58 -7.62
CA PHE A 17 3.57 2.23 -7.11
C PHE A 17 4.61 1.35 -7.78
N MET A 18 5.11 0.36 -7.07
CA MET A 18 6.02 -0.62 -7.68
C MET A 18 5.30 -1.41 -8.76
N ASP A 19 6.02 -1.69 -9.84
CA ASP A 19 5.51 -2.51 -10.95
C ASP A 19 5.04 -3.87 -10.44
N ILE A 20 3.74 -4.13 -10.56
CA ILE A 20 3.09 -5.34 -10.08
C ILE A 20 3.57 -6.61 -10.80
N ASP A 21 4.18 -6.53 -11.96
CA ASP A 21 4.72 -7.68 -12.67
C ASP A 21 6.09 -8.11 -12.12
N SER A 22 6.82 -7.20 -11.51
CA SER A 22 8.15 -7.45 -10.95
C SER A 22 8.18 -7.56 -9.42
N GLU A 23 7.16 -7.05 -8.70
CA GLU A 23 7.17 -6.97 -7.24
C GLU A 23 5.97 -7.66 -6.57
N VAL A 24 6.27 -8.69 -5.79
CA VAL A 24 5.24 -9.53 -5.13
C VAL A 24 4.53 -8.81 -3.99
N VAL A 25 5.25 -7.92 -3.29
CA VAL A 25 4.70 -7.21 -2.11
C VAL A 25 3.50 -6.35 -2.50
N GLY A 26 3.60 -5.63 -3.62
CA GLY A 26 2.49 -4.86 -4.17
C GLY A 26 1.28 -5.72 -4.55
N LYS A 27 1.51 -6.88 -5.19
CA LYS A 27 0.44 -7.85 -5.49
C LYS A 27 -0.27 -8.33 -4.22
N ASN A 28 0.48 -8.65 -3.18
CA ASN A 28 -0.08 -9.13 -1.91
C ASN A 28 -1.00 -8.08 -1.28
N PHE A 29 -0.66 -6.79 -1.37
CA PHE A 29 -1.55 -5.72 -0.95
C PHE A 29 -2.88 -5.76 -1.72
N LEU A 30 -2.83 -5.87 -3.05
CA LEU A 30 -4.05 -5.94 -3.88
C LEU A 30 -4.89 -7.20 -3.57
N TYR A 31 -4.25 -8.36 -3.39
CA TYR A 31 -4.97 -9.57 -2.98
C TYR A 31 -5.62 -9.45 -1.60
N MET A 32 -4.95 -8.82 -0.65
CA MET A 32 -5.51 -8.58 0.67
C MET A 32 -6.83 -7.81 0.60
N LEU A 33 -6.97 -6.87 -0.32
CA LEU A 33 -8.21 -6.08 -0.48
C LEU A 33 -9.43 -6.93 -0.79
N THR A 34 -9.26 -8.12 -1.38
CA THR A 34 -10.37 -9.04 -1.72
C THR A 34 -10.88 -9.85 -0.53
N GLU A 35 -10.22 -9.83 0.62
CA GLU A 35 -10.74 -10.45 1.84
C GLU A 35 -11.97 -9.67 2.34
N ASP A 36 -12.99 -10.37 2.83
CA ASP A 36 -14.28 -9.79 3.25
C ASP A 36 -14.11 -8.58 4.18
N LYS A 37 -13.17 -8.66 5.12
CA LYS A 37 -12.88 -7.58 6.06
C LYS A 37 -12.47 -6.27 5.36
N TYR A 38 -11.58 -6.38 4.38
CA TYR A 38 -11.04 -5.21 3.70
C TYR A 38 -11.96 -4.70 2.60
N ALA A 39 -12.67 -5.63 1.93
CA ALA A 39 -13.75 -5.27 1.00
C ALA A 39 -14.85 -4.46 1.70
N ALA A 40 -15.23 -4.85 2.93
CA ALA A 40 -16.16 -4.08 3.74
C ALA A 40 -15.62 -2.68 4.11
N MET A 41 -14.33 -2.56 4.45
CA MET A 41 -13.72 -1.25 4.71
C MET A 41 -13.72 -0.34 3.48
N LEU A 42 -13.48 -0.90 2.29
CA LEU A 42 -13.57 -0.15 1.03
C LEU A 42 -14.99 0.34 0.74
N LYS A 43 -16.00 -0.51 0.98
CA LYS A 43 -17.40 -0.12 0.88
C LYS A 43 -17.78 0.98 1.87
N ASP A 44 -17.36 0.87 3.13
CA ASP A 44 -17.66 1.88 4.13
C ASP A 44 -17.01 3.23 3.78
N ALA A 45 -15.76 3.20 3.28
CA ALA A 45 -15.08 4.39 2.78
C ALA A 45 -15.79 4.98 1.55
N PHE A 46 -16.26 4.16 0.61
CA PHE A 46 -17.05 4.60 -0.53
C PHE A 46 -18.35 5.30 -0.08
N ASN A 47 -19.07 4.73 0.87
CA ASN A 47 -20.29 5.30 1.42
C ASN A 47 -20.08 6.64 2.15
N ALA A 48 -18.87 6.92 2.59
CA ALA A 48 -18.50 8.18 3.23
C ALA A 48 -18.14 9.29 2.23
N LEU A 49 -17.95 8.97 0.96
CA LEU A 49 -17.67 9.96 -0.09
C LEU A 49 -18.86 10.87 -0.36
N PRO A 50 -18.64 12.10 -0.85
CA PRO A 50 -19.66 12.95 -1.44
C PRO A 50 -20.41 12.26 -2.59
N ALA A 51 -21.64 12.64 -2.83
CA ALA A 51 -22.50 11.95 -3.82
C ALA A 51 -21.99 12.06 -5.27
N ASP A 52 -21.32 13.12 -5.62
CA ASP A 52 -20.68 13.33 -6.93
C ASP A 52 -19.48 12.41 -7.13
N GLU A 53 -18.66 12.20 -6.10
CA GLU A 53 -17.56 11.25 -6.12
C GLU A 53 -18.05 9.81 -6.14
N GLN A 54 -19.09 9.47 -5.36
CA GLN A 54 -19.74 8.16 -5.46
C GLN A 54 -20.23 7.89 -6.89
N ALA A 55 -20.84 8.87 -7.53
CA ALA A 55 -21.34 8.74 -8.90
C ALA A 55 -20.21 8.46 -9.92
N TYR A 56 -18.99 8.93 -9.66
CA TYR A 56 -17.83 8.63 -10.49
C TYR A 56 -17.41 7.16 -10.40
N PHE A 57 -17.40 6.57 -9.20
CA PHE A 57 -16.94 5.20 -8.97
C PHE A 57 -18.02 4.14 -9.20
N GLN A 58 -19.31 4.50 -9.03
CA GLN A 58 -20.43 3.55 -9.06
C GLN A 58 -20.48 2.68 -10.32
N PRO A 59 -20.27 3.21 -11.55
CA PRO A 59 -20.28 2.38 -12.75
C PRO A 59 -19.25 1.25 -12.74
N THR A 60 -18.06 1.51 -12.20
CA THR A 60 -17.01 0.49 -12.09
C THR A 60 -17.37 -0.56 -11.03
N ILE A 61 -17.98 -0.14 -9.92
CA ILE A 61 -18.45 -1.05 -8.86
C ILE A 61 -19.54 -1.97 -9.41
N ASP A 62 -20.47 -1.45 -10.16
CA ASP A 62 -21.59 -2.22 -10.77
C ASP A 62 -21.05 -3.22 -11.80
N GLU A 63 -20.06 -2.84 -12.59
CA GLU A 63 -19.39 -3.72 -13.56
C GLU A 63 -18.71 -4.91 -12.87
N MET A 64 -18.16 -4.74 -11.68
CA MET A 64 -17.43 -5.78 -10.94
C MET A 64 -18.35 -6.76 -10.17
N GLU A 65 -19.64 -6.58 -10.14
CA GLU A 65 -20.55 -7.44 -9.37
C GLU A 65 -20.56 -8.89 -9.85
N SER A 66 -20.64 -9.10 -11.17
CA SER A 66 -20.59 -10.46 -11.74
C SER A 66 -19.25 -11.14 -11.52
N GLU A 67 -18.15 -10.41 -11.73
CA GLU A 67 -16.79 -10.95 -11.55
C GLU A 67 -16.52 -11.31 -10.08
N ALA A 68 -16.94 -10.49 -9.14
CA ALA A 68 -16.83 -10.78 -7.72
C ALA A 68 -17.59 -12.07 -7.35
N SER A 69 -18.78 -12.28 -7.91
CA SER A 69 -19.56 -13.51 -7.73
C SER A 69 -18.86 -14.73 -8.34
N ASP A 70 -18.34 -14.61 -9.55
CA ASP A 70 -17.66 -15.69 -10.26
C ASP A 70 -16.35 -16.13 -9.56
N LEU A 71 -15.68 -15.18 -8.90
CA LEU A 71 -14.51 -15.43 -8.07
C LEU A 71 -14.85 -15.94 -6.66
N GLY A 72 -16.14 -16.04 -6.32
CA GLY A 72 -16.59 -16.50 -5.01
C GLY A 72 -16.29 -15.51 -3.86
N LEU A 73 -16.14 -14.23 -4.17
CA LEU A 73 -15.95 -13.20 -3.16
C LEU A 73 -17.26 -12.90 -2.42
N GLY A 74 -17.16 -12.40 -1.20
CA GLY A 74 -18.31 -11.94 -0.42
C GLY A 74 -19.07 -10.78 -1.08
N ALA A 75 -20.21 -10.42 -0.50
CA ALA A 75 -21.12 -9.40 -1.05
C ALA A 75 -20.47 -8.03 -1.31
N ASP A 76 -19.41 -7.69 -0.60
CA ASP A 76 -18.67 -6.45 -0.73
C ASP A 76 -17.44 -6.56 -1.65
N GLY A 77 -17.16 -7.75 -2.19
CA GLY A 77 -16.02 -8.02 -3.09
C GLY A 77 -15.96 -7.13 -4.33
N LYS A 78 -17.11 -6.69 -4.83
CA LYS A 78 -17.19 -5.76 -5.97
C LYS A 78 -16.49 -4.41 -5.70
N TYR A 79 -16.50 -3.92 -4.46
CA TYR A 79 -15.78 -2.69 -4.08
C TYR A 79 -14.27 -2.88 -4.14
N ALA A 80 -13.80 -4.04 -3.70
CA ALA A 80 -12.40 -4.40 -3.79
C ALA A 80 -11.93 -4.53 -5.25
N LEU A 81 -12.66 -5.25 -6.09
CA LEU A 81 -12.33 -5.40 -7.50
C LEU A 81 -12.40 -4.07 -8.26
N ALA A 82 -13.37 -3.22 -7.98
CA ALA A 82 -13.46 -1.90 -8.57
C ALA A 82 -12.26 -1.03 -8.21
N TRP A 83 -11.89 -0.98 -6.93
CA TRP A 83 -10.71 -0.25 -6.49
C TRP A 83 -9.43 -0.78 -7.14
N ILE A 84 -9.24 -2.11 -7.16
CA ILE A 84 -8.08 -2.76 -7.80
C ILE A 84 -8.04 -2.44 -9.30
N LYS A 85 -9.17 -2.52 -10.00
CA LYS A 85 -9.27 -2.22 -11.44
C LYS A 85 -8.86 -0.79 -11.74
N LEU A 86 -9.36 0.17 -10.96
CA LEU A 86 -8.99 1.58 -11.11
C LEU A 86 -7.51 1.81 -10.80
N TRP A 87 -6.99 1.23 -9.72
CA TRP A 87 -5.59 1.31 -9.36
C TRP A 87 -4.67 0.77 -10.44
N VAL A 88 -4.91 -0.46 -10.88
CA VAL A 88 -4.10 -1.13 -11.92
C VAL A 88 -4.19 -0.40 -13.26
N GLY A 89 -5.32 0.22 -13.55
CA GLY A 89 -5.54 0.99 -14.77
C GLY A 89 -4.88 2.37 -14.80
N SER A 90 -4.47 2.92 -13.63
CA SER A 90 -4.02 4.31 -13.53
C SER A 90 -2.67 4.51 -12.85
N TYR A 91 -2.16 3.55 -12.07
CA TYR A 91 -0.93 3.76 -11.31
C TYR A 91 0.28 4.05 -12.20
N ASN A 92 1.20 4.83 -11.66
CA ASN A 92 2.48 5.14 -12.30
C ASN A 92 3.53 4.13 -11.80
N ALA A 93 3.88 3.17 -12.66
CA ALA A 93 4.79 2.08 -12.35
C ALA A 93 6.22 2.58 -12.06
N GLN A 94 6.76 2.18 -10.93
CA GLN A 94 8.12 2.46 -10.50
C GLN A 94 8.91 1.16 -10.34
N THR A 95 10.22 1.25 -10.49
CA THR A 95 11.10 0.06 -10.41
C THR A 95 11.32 -0.43 -8.98
N ASP A 96 11.18 0.45 -7.97
CA ASP A 96 11.40 0.14 -6.55
C ASP A 96 10.76 1.24 -5.69
N ASP A 97 10.64 1.00 -4.41
CA ASP A 97 10.23 1.96 -3.38
C ASP A 97 11.13 3.21 -3.30
N GLY A 98 12.43 3.06 -3.61
CA GLY A 98 13.40 4.15 -3.59
C GLY A 98 13.01 5.31 -4.51
N PRO A 99 12.76 5.09 -5.80
CA PRO A 99 12.25 6.11 -6.72
C PRO A 99 10.96 6.76 -6.25
N ILE A 100 10.00 5.98 -5.69
CA ILE A 100 8.75 6.52 -5.14
C ILE A 100 9.06 7.48 -3.98
N CYS A 101 9.87 7.03 -3.01
CA CYS A 101 10.28 7.84 -1.86
C CYS A 101 10.95 9.14 -2.31
N ASN A 102 11.93 9.06 -3.23
CA ASN A 102 12.66 10.22 -3.73
C ASN A 102 11.75 11.24 -4.41
N THR A 103 10.74 10.78 -5.14
CA THR A 103 9.75 11.67 -5.76
C THR A 103 8.92 12.38 -4.69
N LEU A 104 8.38 11.64 -3.72
CA LEU A 104 7.47 12.19 -2.72
C LEU A 104 8.13 13.18 -1.76
N VAL A 105 9.43 13.02 -1.43
CA VAL A 105 10.14 13.91 -0.49
C VAL A 105 10.62 15.22 -1.12
N THR A 106 10.39 15.43 -2.41
CA THR A 106 10.83 16.64 -3.12
C THR A 106 9.77 17.74 -3.03
N ASP A 107 10.16 18.98 -2.75
CA ASP A 107 9.25 20.13 -2.65
C ASP A 107 8.39 20.37 -3.90
N SER A 108 8.89 19.92 -5.07
CA SER A 108 8.16 20.04 -6.33
C SER A 108 7.12 18.95 -6.56
N ALA A 109 7.04 17.96 -5.67
CA ALA A 109 6.10 16.83 -5.78
C ALA A 109 4.69 17.17 -5.24
N THR A 110 4.22 18.38 -5.46
CA THR A 110 2.84 18.78 -5.11
C THR A 110 1.85 17.87 -5.84
N ASP A 111 0.82 17.46 -5.11
CA ASP A 111 -0.26 16.60 -5.61
C ASP A 111 0.19 15.18 -6.03
N GLN A 112 1.39 14.76 -5.67
CA GLN A 112 1.84 13.39 -5.85
C GLN A 112 1.37 12.51 -4.69
N CYS A 113 1.00 11.27 -5.00
CA CYS A 113 0.72 10.25 -4.00
C CYS A 113 1.35 8.92 -4.42
N GLY A 114 1.46 7.99 -3.48
CA GLY A 114 2.03 6.68 -3.77
C GLY A 114 1.91 5.72 -2.60
N LEU A 115 2.13 4.46 -2.89
CA LEU A 115 2.25 3.39 -1.90
C LEU A 115 3.66 2.81 -1.95
N LEU A 116 4.34 2.78 -0.82
CA LEU A 116 5.71 2.30 -0.69
C LEU A 116 5.96 1.75 0.71
N VAL A 117 7.07 1.03 0.88
CA VAL A 117 7.50 0.57 2.19
C VAL A 117 7.96 1.77 3.04
N TYR A 118 7.24 2.04 4.13
CA TYR A 118 7.46 3.21 5.00
C TYR A 118 8.92 3.35 5.50
N ASN A 119 9.60 2.22 5.67
CA ASN A 119 11.00 2.19 6.10
C ASN A 119 11.97 2.93 5.16
N LYS A 120 11.61 3.13 3.89
CA LYS A 120 12.45 3.87 2.93
C LYS A 120 12.69 5.32 3.34
N PHE A 121 11.76 5.93 4.08
CA PHE A 121 11.94 7.29 4.60
C PHE A 121 13.10 7.44 5.59
N ARG A 122 13.56 6.34 6.22
CA ARG A 122 14.74 6.34 7.11
C ARG A 122 16.04 6.70 6.38
N SER A 123 16.08 6.51 5.07
CA SER A 123 17.29 6.73 4.24
C SER A 123 17.29 8.10 3.56
N VAL A 124 16.30 8.96 3.84
CA VAL A 124 16.23 10.28 3.24
C VAL A 124 17.27 11.19 3.90
N GLU A 125 18.18 11.71 3.08
CA GLU A 125 19.13 12.75 3.48
C GLU A 125 18.50 14.12 3.24
N GLU A 126 18.28 14.86 4.32
CA GLU A 126 17.69 16.19 4.26
C GLU A 126 18.60 17.16 3.50
N SER A 127 18.05 17.83 2.52
CA SER A 127 18.75 18.85 1.70
C SER A 127 17.74 19.90 1.25
N ALA A 128 18.22 20.98 0.60
CA ALA A 128 17.34 22.00 0.02
C ALA A 128 16.38 21.36 -1.00
N GLY A 129 15.09 21.49 -0.79
CA GLY A 129 14.04 20.93 -1.64
C GLY A 129 13.81 19.42 -1.48
N VAL A 130 14.43 18.78 -0.48
CA VAL A 130 14.23 17.37 -0.14
C VAL A 130 14.06 17.21 1.36
N SER A 131 12.92 16.71 1.82
CA SER A 131 12.65 16.47 3.23
C SER A 131 11.54 15.46 3.44
N VAL A 132 11.68 14.64 4.48
CA VAL A 132 10.57 13.77 4.94
C VAL A 132 9.36 14.58 5.41
N ASN A 133 9.55 15.83 5.80
CA ASN A 133 8.47 16.72 6.20
C ASN A 133 7.58 17.17 5.03
N ASN A 134 8.01 16.97 3.79
CA ASN A 134 7.21 17.22 2.59
C ASN A 134 6.12 16.15 2.39
N VAL A 135 6.21 15.03 3.10
CA VAL A 135 5.30 13.88 2.93
C VAL A 135 4.36 13.75 4.12
N LYS A 136 3.11 13.43 3.81
CA LYS A 136 2.10 13.06 4.81
C LYS A 136 1.67 11.62 4.58
N VAL A 137 1.53 10.87 5.66
CA VAL A 137 0.94 9.53 5.63
C VAL A 137 -0.57 9.68 5.77
N ALA A 138 -1.32 9.37 4.73
CA ALA A 138 -2.77 9.56 4.68
C ALA A 138 -3.48 8.89 5.87
N ALA A 139 -3.13 7.65 6.18
CA ALA A 139 -3.72 6.88 7.27
C ALA A 139 -3.51 7.47 8.68
N TYR A 140 -2.60 8.44 8.84
CA TYR A 140 -2.35 9.12 10.12
C TYR A 140 -3.05 10.46 10.22
N GLN A 141 -3.82 10.83 9.21
CA GLN A 141 -4.63 12.05 9.24
C GLN A 141 -5.92 11.80 10.01
N ASP A 142 -6.34 12.78 10.81
CA ASP A 142 -7.61 12.73 11.51
C ASP A 142 -8.77 12.66 10.49
N GLY A 143 -9.66 11.68 10.69
CA GLY A 143 -10.81 11.49 9.83
C GLY A 143 -10.58 10.64 8.57
N TYR A 144 -9.36 10.14 8.34
CA TYR A 144 -9.09 9.25 7.20
C TYR A 144 -10.02 8.05 7.16
N GLN A 145 -10.55 7.74 5.97
CA GLN A 145 -11.50 6.66 5.73
C GLN A 145 -10.88 5.53 4.89
N GLY A 146 -11.07 4.29 5.32
CA GLY A 146 -10.68 3.10 4.58
C GLY A 146 -9.29 2.58 4.92
N ILE A 147 -8.61 1.99 3.94
CA ILE A 147 -7.36 1.25 4.10
C ILE A 147 -6.18 2.16 3.83
N GLY A 148 -5.35 2.39 4.83
CA GLY A 148 -4.16 3.25 4.73
C GLY A 148 -2.86 2.52 4.39
N GLY A 149 -2.94 1.22 4.13
CA GLY A 149 -1.79 0.37 3.86
C GLY A 149 -1.90 -0.99 4.55
N TYR A 150 -0.82 -1.75 4.57
CA TYR A 150 -0.77 -3.04 5.25
C TYR A 150 0.61 -3.32 5.84
N GLY A 151 0.63 -4.17 6.87
CA GLY A 151 1.86 -4.68 7.45
C GLY A 151 2.11 -6.13 7.04
N TYR A 152 3.36 -6.46 6.74
CA TYR A 152 3.79 -7.83 6.51
C TYR A 152 4.97 -8.17 7.41
N CYS A 153 5.08 -9.45 7.76
CA CYS A 153 6.14 -9.94 8.63
C CYS A 153 7.31 -10.48 7.82
N HIS A 154 8.52 -10.14 8.25
CA HIS A 154 9.72 -10.83 7.81
C HIS A 154 10.00 -12.02 8.73
N TYR A 155 10.36 -13.16 8.14
CA TYR A 155 10.70 -14.37 8.86
C TYR A 155 12.17 -14.70 8.66
N LEU A 156 12.87 -14.98 9.76
CA LEU A 156 14.23 -15.47 9.75
C LEU A 156 14.21 -16.96 10.07
N PHE A 157 14.88 -17.76 9.25
CA PHE A 157 15.00 -19.20 9.46
C PHE A 157 16.38 -19.71 9.02
N VAL A 158 16.75 -20.86 9.54
CA VAL A 158 17.98 -21.56 9.17
C VAL A 158 17.63 -22.69 8.22
N THR A 159 18.31 -22.77 7.08
CA THR A 159 18.10 -23.88 6.13
C THR A 159 18.75 -25.18 6.64
N ASP A 160 18.16 -26.33 6.31
CA ASP A 160 18.65 -27.65 6.77
C ASP A 160 20.09 -27.94 6.33
N ASN A 161 20.52 -27.38 5.21
CA ASN A 161 21.87 -27.54 4.67
C ASN A 161 22.83 -26.44 5.08
N SER A 162 22.50 -25.63 6.09
CA SER A 162 23.40 -24.60 6.59
C SER A 162 24.69 -25.23 7.15
N PRO A 163 25.87 -24.77 6.73
CA PRO A 163 27.13 -25.29 7.26
C PRO A 163 27.39 -24.90 8.71
N LEU A 164 26.73 -23.86 9.20
CA LEU A 164 26.88 -23.32 10.55
C LEU A 164 25.53 -23.02 11.21
N PRO A 165 24.66 -24.03 11.42
CA PRO A 165 23.30 -23.83 11.86
C PRO A 165 23.21 -23.14 13.24
N TRP A 166 24.09 -23.48 14.16
CA TRP A 166 24.11 -22.87 15.51
C TRP A 166 24.52 -21.40 15.48
N THR A 167 25.46 -21.03 14.61
CA THR A 167 25.85 -19.62 14.42
C THR A 167 24.70 -18.83 13.82
N ALA A 168 23.99 -19.40 12.85
CA ALA A 168 22.81 -18.78 12.26
C ALA A 168 21.68 -18.61 13.30
N CYS A 169 21.42 -19.61 14.13
CA CYS A 169 20.47 -19.52 15.23
C CYS A 169 20.87 -18.43 16.25
N ALA A 170 22.16 -18.33 16.61
CA ALA A 170 22.66 -17.31 17.51
C ALA A 170 22.49 -15.90 16.92
N PHE A 171 22.74 -15.74 15.62
CA PHE A 171 22.51 -14.48 14.90
C PHE A 171 21.02 -14.09 14.90
N ILE A 172 20.12 -15.03 14.59
CA ILE A 172 18.67 -14.79 14.64
C ILE A 172 18.24 -14.38 16.04
N ALA A 173 18.73 -15.09 17.08
CA ALA A 173 18.43 -14.76 18.47
C ALA A 173 18.95 -13.36 18.85
N TYR A 174 20.16 -13.00 18.42
CA TYR A 174 20.67 -11.64 18.60
C TYR A 174 19.76 -10.60 17.97
N MET A 175 19.42 -10.75 16.68
CA MET A 175 18.58 -9.80 15.91
C MET A 175 17.18 -9.66 16.48
N THR A 176 16.61 -10.72 17.08
CA THR A 176 15.20 -10.72 17.51
C THR A 176 14.99 -10.57 19.01
N CYS A 177 16.01 -10.83 19.83
CA CYS A 177 15.86 -10.91 21.28
C CYS A 177 16.74 -9.89 22.05
N THR A 178 17.59 -9.13 21.36
CA THR A 178 18.42 -8.09 22.00
C THR A 178 18.05 -6.71 21.48
N GLU A 179 18.18 -5.69 22.33
CA GLU A 179 17.92 -4.30 21.95
C GLU A 179 18.85 -3.84 20.82
N ASP A 180 20.15 -4.15 20.93
CA ASP A 180 21.14 -3.79 19.91
C ASP A 180 20.87 -4.45 18.57
N GLY A 181 20.48 -5.73 18.56
CA GLY A 181 20.14 -6.45 17.33
C GLY A 181 18.84 -5.98 16.69
N TYR A 182 17.86 -5.60 17.49
CA TYR A 182 16.60 -5.06 16.99
C TYR A 182 16.75 -3.64 16.41
N SER A 183 17.71 -2.88 16.90
CA SER A 183 17.98 -1.50 16.48
C SER A 183 18.90 -1.41 15.26
N ALA A 184 19.55 -2.50 14.88
CA ALA A 184 20.49 -2.57 13.75
C ALA A 184 19.74 -2.69 12.42
#